data_e940ca34879ddf02430183e532afb879
#
_entry.id   e940ca34879ddf02430183e532afb879
#
_cell.length_a   1.000
_cell.length_b   1.000
_cell.length_c   1.000
_cell.angle_alpha   90.00
_cell.angle_beta   90.00
_cell.angle_gamma   90.00
#
_symmetry.space_group_name_H-M   'P 1'
#
loop_
_entity.id
_entity.type
_entity.pdbx_description
1 polymer ?
#
loop_
_entity_poly.entity_id
_entity_poly.type
_entity_poly.pdbx_seq_one_letter_code
_entity_poly.pdbx_strand_id
1 'polypeptide(L)'
;QSEIALMMAKEAYRAGTKWVDIRWTNQDLDKMRYKKESVKVLSATQEWEKARMQYELDELPVRIWIDSDDPDGLKGVNVEKMQKANLARMKVRKPYRDAMENKYQWTIVAVPSAKWAKKVFPNDRTSVAVKKLWDAILQTVRVSKDNDPVEAWKAHNASLKARYEKLNACHF
;
A
#
# COMPACT_ATOMS: atom_id res chain seq x y z
N GLN A 1 -3.84 -12.08 -4.68
CA GLN A 1 -3.08 -11.31 -3.66
C GLN A 1 -2.08 -12.20 -2.90
N SER A 2 -2.53 -13.36 -2.37
CA SER A 2 -1.67 -14.27 -1.61
C SER A 2 -0.47 -14.79 -2.41
N GLU A 3 -0.67 -15.12 -3.68
CA GLU A 3 0.42 -15.57 -4.56
C GLU A 3 1.49 -14.49 -4.75
N ILE A 4 1.09 -13.25 -5.01
CA ILE A 4 2.03 -12.13 -5.14
C ILE A 4 2.80 -11.89 -3.83
N ALA A 5 2.12 -11.92 -2.69
CA ALA A 5 2.79 -11.78 -1.39
C ALA A 5 3.84 -12.88 -1.15
N LEU A 6 3.52 -14.12 -1.53
CA LEU A 6 4.47 -15.24 -1.43
C LEU A 6 5.62 -15.12 -2.43
N MET A 7 5.37 -14.66 -3.65
CA MET A 7 6.42 -14.38 -4.62
C MET A 7 7.38 -13.30 -4.10
N MET A 8 6.84 -12.22 -3.55
CA MET A 8 7.65 -11.15 -2.95
C MET A 8 8.46 -11.63 -1.75
N ALA A 9 7.86 -12.47 -0.89
CA ALA A 9 8.59 -13.08 0.22
C ALA A 9 9.77 -13.96 -0.26
N LYS A 10 9.56 -14.74 -1.32
CA LYS A 10 10.65 -15.53 -1.93
C LYS A 10 11.79 -14.65 -2.44
N GLU A 11 11.46 -13.55 -3.13
CA GLU A 11 12.47 -12.61 -3.61
C GLU A 11 13.19 -11.90 -2.45
N ALA A 12 12.48 -11.54 -1.38
CA ALA A 12 13.08 -10.97 -0.19
C ALA A 12 14.10 -11.94 0.44
N TYR A 13 13.77 -13.23 0.57
CA TYR A 13 14.73 -14.23 1.05
C TYR A 13 15.92 -14.42 0.10
N ARG A 14 15.71 -14.37 -1.21
CA ARG A 14 16.81 -14.39 -2.21
C ARG A 14 17.73 -13.17 -2.07
N ALA A 15 17.16 -12.02 -1.70
CA ALA A 15 17.92 -10.80 -1.43
C ALA A 15 18.62 -10.80 -0.05
N GLY A 16 18.50 -11.87 0.75
CA GLY A 16 19.21 -12.04 2.00
C GLY A 16 18.47 -11.55 3.24
N THR A 17 17.16 -11.28 3.17
CA THR A 17 16.40 -10.94 4.38
C THR A 17 16.39 -12.10 5.37
N LYS A 18 16.45 -11.80 6.67
CA LYS A 18 16.45 -12.81 7.73
C LYS A 18 15.08 -13.40 8.02
N TRP A 19 14.02 -12.60 7.86
CA TRP A 19 12.65 -13.03 8.09
C TRP A 19 11.66 -12.12 7.37
N VAL A 20 10.46 -12.64 7.10
CA VAL A 20 9.35 -11.92 6.47
C VAL A 20 8.09 -12.11 7.31
N ASP A 21 7.40 -11.02 7.62
CA ASP A 21 6.08 -11.00 8.23
C ASP A 21 5.04 -10.60 7.18
N ILE A 22 4.00 -11.42 6.98
CA ILE A 22 2.90 -11.10 6.07
C ILE A 22 1.65 -10.80 6.89
N ARG A 23 1.14 -9.58 6.76
CA ARG A 23 -0.08 -9.14 7.45
C ARG A 23 -1.21 -8.99 6.47
N TRP A 24 -2.31 -9.63 6.79
CA TRP A 24 -3.51 -9.58 5.97
C TRP A 24 -4.49 -8.56 6.53
N THR A 25 -5.08 -7.77 5.64
CA THR A 25 -6.27 -6.96 5.90
C THR A 25 -7.46 -7.56 5.18
N ASN A 26 -8.66 -7.33 5.71
CA ASN A 26 -9.88 -7.80 5.08
C ASN A 26 -10.92 -6.68 5.10
N GLN A 27 -11.16 -6.09 3.93
CA GLN A 27 -12.04 -4.95 3.76
C GLN A 27 -13.51 -5.27 4.11
N ASP A 28 -13.97 -6.51 3.88
CA ASP A 28 -15.32 -6.92 4.27
C ASP A 28 -15.45 -6.98 5.81
N LEU A 29 -14.40 -7.44 6.50
CA LEU A 29 -14.35 -7.40 7.97
C LEU A 29 -14.34 -5.95 8.47
N ASP A 30 -13.55 -5.08 7.88
CA ASP A 30 -13.53 -3.66 8.24
C ASP A 30 -14.90 -3.00 8.04
N LYS A 31 -15.58 -3.30 6.95
CA LYS A 31 -16.95 -2.85 6.70
C LYS A 31 -17.92 -3.35 7.77
N MET A 32 -17.82 -4.62 8.19
CA MET A 32 -18.64 -5.16 9.28
C MET A 32 -18.34 -4.44 10.60
N ARG A 33 -17.08 -4.20 10.92
CA ARG A 33 -16.67 -3.46 12.12
C ARG A 33 -17.25 -2.05 12.15
N TYR A 34 -17.12 -1.29 11.06
CA TYR A 34 -17.73 0.04 10.97
C TYR A 34 -19.25 0.02 11.13
N LYS A 35 -19.93 -1.03 10.69
CA LYS A 35 -21.38 -1.18 10.87
C LYS A 35 -21.78 -1.60 12.29
N LYS A 36 -21.03 -2.49 12.92
CA LYS A 36 -21.43 -3.17 14.16
C LYS A 36 -20.82 -2.59 15.42
N GLU A 37 -19.55 -2.21 15.40
CA GLU A 37 -18.84 -1.73 16.58
C GLU A 37 -19.17 -0.27 16.89
N SER A 38 -19.10 0.11 18.17
CA SER A 38 -19.25 1.52 18.59
C SER A 38 -18.03 2.36 18.22
N VAL A 39 -18.21 3.69 18.16
CA VAL A 39 -17.08 4.61 17.98
C VAL A 39 -16.00 4.37 19.03
N LYS A 40 -16.37 4.14 20.28
CA LYS A 40 -15.42 3.86 21.38
C LYS A 40 -14.54 2.66 21.07
N VAL A 41 -15.14 1.55 20.60
CA VAL A 41 -14.39 0.33 20.23
C VAL A 41 -13.50 0.57 19.02
N LEU A 42 -14.03 1.18 17.98
CA LEU A 42 -13.28 1.50 16.76
C LEU A 42 -12.10 2.46 16.99
N SER A 43 -12.24 3.36 17.96
CA SER A 43 -11.21 4.35 18.33
C SER A 43 -10.11 3.78 19.21
N ALA A 44 -10.37 2.66 19.87
CA ALA A 44 -9.41 2.07 20.81
C ALA A 44 -8.18 1.53 20.05
N THR A 45 -7.01 1.80 20.59
CA THR A 45 -5.75 1.17 20.18
C THR A 45 -5.34 0.22 21.30
N GLN A 46 -5.24 -1.05 20.97
CA GLN A 46 -4.90 -2.09 21.95
C GLN A 46 -3.42 -2.04 22.33
N GLU A 47 -3.06 -2.56 23.51
CA GLU A 47 -1.67 -2.54 23.99
C GLU A 47 -0.73 -3.32 23.04
N TRP A 48 -1.19 -4.45 22.49
CA TRP A 48 -0.41 -5.20 21.51
C TRP A 48 -0.17 -4.41 20.21
N GLU A 49 -1.10 -3.52 19.81
CA GLU A 49 -0.89 -2.63 18.65
C GLU A 49 0.19 -1.58 18.94
N LYS A 50 0.20 -1.04 20.17
CA LYS A 50 1.23 -0.10 20.61
C LYS A 50 2.60 -0.77 20.71
N ALA A 51 2.67 -1.95 21.31
CA ALA A 51 3.89 -2.76 21.39
C ALA A 51 4.47 -3.05 20.00
N ARG A 52 3.59 -3.36 19.04
CA ARG A 52 3.99 -3.53 17.64
C ARG A 52 4.53 -2.25 17.05
N MET A 53 3.86 -1.11 17.23
CA MET A 53 4.35 0.17 16.71
C MET A 53 5.70 0.54 17.31
N GLN A 54 5.93 0.24 18.60
CA GLN A 54 7.22 0.43 19.23
C GLN A 54 8.28 -0.48 18.62
N TYR A 55 8.00 -1.76 18.45
CA TYR A 55 8.89 -2.70 17.78
C TYR A 55 9.26 -2.25 16.38
N GLU A 56 8.28 -1.77 15.60
CA GLU A 56 8.51 -1.26 14.26
C GLU A 56 9.36 0.01 14.24
N LEU A 57 9.24 0.86 15.27
CA LEU A 57 10.09 2.04 15.44
C LEU A 57 11.54 1.65 15.79
N ASP A 58 11.72 0.63 16.62
CA ASP A 58 13.04 0.17 17.07
C ASP A 58 13.79 -0.56 15.95
N GLU A 59 13.09 -1.40 15.17
CA GLU A 59 13.70 -2.26 14.14
C GLU A 59 13.72 -1.62 12.73
N LEU A 60 12.88 -0.62 12.47
CA LEU A 60 12.76 0.06 11.17
C LEU A 60 12.67 -0.92 9.97
N PRO A 61 11.73 -1.87 9.97
CA PRO A 61 11.65 -2.89 8.93
C PRO A 61 11.31 -2.27 7.57
N VAL A 62 11.81 -2.87 6.50
CA VAL A 62 11.34 -2.57 5.14
C VAL A 62 9.86 -2.92 5.03
N ARG A 63 9.06 -2.04 4.45
CA ARG A 63 7.61 -2.25 4.32
C ARG A 63 7.17 -2.26 2.86
N ILE A 64 6.39 -3.27 2.53
CA ILE A 64 5.76 -3.38 1.21
C ILE A 64 4.25 -3.51 1.43
N TRP A 65 3.50 -2.54 0.91
CA TRP A 65 2.05 -2.61 0.90
C TRP A 65 1.57 -3.15 -0.44
N ILE A 66 0.76 -4.19 -0.40
CA ILE A 66 0.09 -4.74 -1.59
C ILE A 66 -1.33 -4.20 -1.59
N ASP A 67 -1.58 -3.22 -2.45
CA ASP A 67 -2.88 -2.60 -2.61
C ASP A 67 -3.69 -3.31 -3.71
N SER A 68 -4.87 -3.77 -3.34
CA SER A 68 -5.78 -4.51 -4.22
C SER A 68 -7.24 -4.36 -3.77
N ASP A 69 -7.54 -3.31 -3.02
CA ASP A 69 -8.85 -3.09 -2.43
C ASP A 69 -9.94 -2.83 -3.49
N ASP A 70 -11.16 -3.16 -3.13
CA ASP A 70 -12.35 -2.74 -3.87
C ASP A 70 -12.56 -1.23 -3.63
N PRO A 71 -12.53 -0.38 -4.67
CA PRO A 71 -12.75 1.06 -4.50
C PRO A 71 -14.11 1.41 -3.86
N ASP A 72 -15.10 0.54 -4.01
CA ASP A 72 -16.44 0.69 -3.43
C ASP A 72 -16.63 -0.18 -2.16
N GLY A 73 -15.59 -0.83 -1.67
CA GLY A 73 -15.67 -1.82 -0.58
C GLY A 73 -16.28 -1.29 0.71
N LEU A 74 -16.02 -0.05 1.06
CA LEU A 74 -16.60 0.63 2.23
C LEU A 74 -17.89 1.41 1.94
N LYS A 75 -18.46 1.29 0.75
CA LYS A 75 -19.73 1.94 0.42
C LYS A 75 -20.85 1.54 1.38
N GLY A 76 -21.56 2.54 1.90
CA GLY A 76 -22.67 2.34 2.84
C GLY A 76 -22.25 2.19 4.31
N VAL A 77 -20.99 2.49 4.66
CA VAL A 77 -20.60 2.72 6.06
C VAL A 77 -20.93 4.18 6.46
N ASN A 78 -21.11 4.40 7.77
CA ASN A 78 -21.26 5.74 8.29
C ASN A 78 -19.90 6.45 8.28
N VAL A 79 -19.74 7.43 7.37
CA VAL A 79 -18.48 8.14 7.12
C VAL A 79 -18.03 8.95 8.35
N GLU A 80 -18.98 9.61 9.03
CA GLU A 80 -18.69 10.41 10.24
C GLU A 80 -18.12 9.51 11.36
N LYS A 81 -18.78 8.38 11.58
CA LYS A 81 -18.33 7.37 12.54
C LYS A 81 -16.92 6.86 12.22
N MET A 82 -16.67 6.54 10.95
CA MET A 82 -15.37 6.09 10.44
C MET A 82 -14.30 7.17 10.65
N GLN A 83 -14.59 8.41 10.29
CA GLN A 83 -13.64 9.53 10.44
C GLN A 83 -13.29 9.79 11.91
N LYS A 84 -14.30 9.82 12.82
CA LYS A 84 -14.08 9.97 14.26
C LYS A 84 -13.14 8.88 14.80
N ALA A 85 -13.40 7.64 14.45
CA ALA A 85 -12.56 6.52 14.87
C ALA A 85 -11.13 6.62 14.32
N ASN A 86 -10.98 6.92 13.04
CA ASN A 86 -9.68 7.06 12.39
C ASN A 86 -8.86 8.22 12.97
N LEU A 87 -9.47 9.36 13.23
CA LEU A 87 -8.80 10.52 13.87
C LEU A 87 -8.30 10.17 15.29
N ALA A 88 -9.09 9.45 16.08
CA ALA A 88 -8.67 9.02 17.41
C ALA A 88 -7.48 8.06 17.34
N ARG A 89 -7.52 7.07 16.46
CA ARG A 89 -6.41 6.14 16.24
C ARG A 89 -5.16 6.82 15.66
N MET A 90 -5.36 7.81 14.78
CA MET A 90 -4.26 8.57 14.19
C MET A 90 -3.47 9.35 15.24
N LYS A 91 -4.14 9.92 16.27
CA LYS A 91 -3.45 10.59 17.39
C LYS A 91 -2.47 9.67 18.12
N VAL A 92 -2.81 8.40 18.27
CA VAL A 92 -1.94 7.40 18.90
C VAL A 92 -0.80 6.97 17.94
N ARG A 93 -1.11 6.81 16.65
CA ARG A 93 -0.14 6.32 15.64
C ARG A 93 0.84 7.38 15.18
N LYS A 94 0.41 8.65 15.19
CA LYS A 94 1.20 9.76 14.64
C LYS A 94 2.60 9.87 15.23
N PRO A 95 2.82 9.83 16.57
CA PRO A 95 4.16 9.93 17.16
C PRO A 95 5.12 8.86 16.62
N TYR A 96 4.64 7.60 16.51
CA TYR A 96 5.44 6.50 15.96
C TYR A 96 5.78 6.71 14.49
N ARG A 97 4.77 7.10 13.68
CA ARG A 97 4.97 7.38 12.26
C ARG A 97 5.98 8.51 12.04
N ASP A 98 5.82 9.62 12.75
CA ASP A 98 6.69 10.79 12.60
C ASP A 98 8.13 10.46 13.04
N ALA A 99 8.29 9.65 14.10
CA ALA A 99 9.60 9.18 14.55
C ALA A 99 10.30 8.24 13.56
N MET A 100 9.53 7.54 12.72
CA MET A 100 10.04 6.65 11.66
C MET A 100 10.25 7.35 10.31
N GLU A 101 9.70 8.54 10.13
CA GLU A 101 9.71 9.23 8.84
C GLU A 101 11.13 9.40 8.30
N ASN A 102 11.32 9.06 7.02
CA ASN A 102 12.61 9.07 6.32
C ASN A 102 13.70 8.15 6.91
N LYS A 103 13.35 7.20 7.80
CA LYS A 103 14.31 6.29 8.44
C LYS A 103 14.22 4.85 7.94
N TYR A 104 13.19 4.48 7.20
CA TYR A 104 13.01 3.12 6.69
C TYR A 104 12.61 3.12 5.21
N GLN A 105 12.86 1.99 4.54
CA GLN A 105 12.46 1.80 3.15
C GLN A 105 11.03 1.31 3.06
N TRP A 106 10.28 1.84 2.10
CA TRP A 106 8.92 1.38 1.86
C TRP A 106 8.53 1.50 0.39
N THR A 107 7.57 0.69 -0.01
CA THR A 107 6.93 0.78 -1.33
C THR A 107 5.49 0.32 -1.28
N ILE A 108 4.71 0.72 -2.29
CA ILE A 108 3.34 0.27 -2.51
C ILE A 108 3.30 -0.45 -3.85
N VAL A 109 2.72 -1.63 -3.87
CA VAL A 109 2.55 -2.46 -5.07
C VAL A 109 1.07 -2.62 -5.36
N ALA A 110 0.65 -2.18 -6.52
CA ALA A 110 -0.72 -2.34 -6.99
C ALA A 110 -0.92 -3.74 -7.59
N VAL A 111 -1.94 -4.45 -7.12
CA VAL A 111 -2.33 -5.77 -7.62
C VAL A 111 -3.81 -5.77 -7.98
N PRO A 112 -4.19 -6.00 -9.25
CA PRO A 112 -5.59 -5.98 -9.66
C PRO A 112 -6.46 -6.97 -8.87
N SER A 113 -7.56 -6.46 -8.33
CA SER A 113 -8.70 -7.30 -7.93
C SER A 113 -9.77 -7.29 -9.02
N ALA A 114 -10.64 -8.30 -9.01
CA ALA A 114 -11.75 -8.38 -9.94
C ALA A 114 -12.67 -7.14 -9.83
N LYS A 115 -12.94 -6.69 -8.61
CA LYS A 115 -13.81 -5.54 -8.34
C LYS A 115 -13.18 -4.23 -8.81
N TRP A 116 -11.90 -4.02 -8.51
CA TRP A 116 -11.16 -2.86 -9.00
C TRP A 116 -11.10 -2.85 -10.53
N ALA A 117 -10.75 -3.97 -11.15
CA ALA A 117 -10.70 -4.09 -12.60
C ALA A 117 -12.04 -3.78 -13.27
N LYS A 118 -13.14 -4.27 -12.70
CA LYS A 118 -14.51 -3.95 -13.18
C LYS A 118 -14.91 -2.50 -12.96
N LYS A 119 -14.34 -1.83 -11.96
CA LYS A 119 -14.55 -0.39 -11.76
C LYS A 119 -13.89 0.43 -12.85
N VAL A 120 -12.68 0.03 -13.29
CA VAL A 120 -11.92 0.72 -14.35
C VAL A 120 -12.44 0.35 -15.74
N PHE A 121 -12.78 -0.91 -15.96
CA PHE A 121 -13.25 -1.46 -17.25
C PHE A 121 -14.63 -2.12 -17.08
N PRO A 122 -15.72 -1.34 -16.89
CA PRO A 122 -17.03 -1.84 -16.54
C PRO A 122 -17.66 -2.73 -17.62
N ASN A 123 -17.37 -2.49 -18.89
CA ASN A 123 -17.97 -3.19 -20.03
C ASN A 123 -17.24 -4.49 -20.39
N ASP A 124 -16.03 -4.71 -19.90
CA ASP A 124 -15.26 -5.91 -20.21
C ASP A 124 -15.67 -7.11 -19.33
N ARG A 125 -15.47 -8.32 -19.82
CA ARG A 125 -15.55 -9.52 -18.96
C ARG A 125 -14.49 -9.42 -17.88
N THR A 126 -14.76 -9.94 -16.68
CA THR A 126 -13.87 -9.79 -15.50
C THR A 126 -12.43 -10.22 -15.78
N SER A 127 -12.22 -11.35 -16.46
CA SER A 127 -10.87 -11.82 -16.80
C SER A 127 -10.13 -10.87 -17.75
N VAL A 128 -10.84 -10.28 -18.70
CA VAL A 128 -10.29 -9.29 -19.65
C VAL A 128 -9.97 -7.98 -18.90
N ALA A 129 -10.89 -7.52 -18.05
CA ALA A 129 -10.69 -6.33 -17.23
C ALA A 129 -9.46 -6.47 -16.32
N VAL A 130 -9.30 -7.60 -15.64
CA VAL A 130 -8.13 -7.89 -14.79
C VAL A 130 -6.84 -7.88 -15.61
N LYS A 131 -6.85 -8.51 -16.80
CA LYS A 131 -5.68 -8.49 -17.68
C LYS A 131 -5.32 -7.08 -18.12
N LYS A 132 -6.29 -6.30 -18.59
CA LYS A 132 -6.06 -4.90 -18.99
C LYS A 132 -5.54 -4.04 -17.85
N LEU A 133 -6.04 -4.26 -16.62
CA LEU A 133 -5.55 -3.52 -15.45
C LEU A 133 -4.10 -3.92 -15.10
N TRP A 134 -3.75 -5.20 -15.23
CA TRP A 134 -2.35 -5.64 -15.13
C TRP A 134 -1.47 -4.97 -16.18
N ASP A 135 -1.88 -4.98 -17.44
CA ASP A 135 -1.11 -4.38 -18.54
C ASP A 135 -0.87 -2.87 -18.26
N ALA A 136 -1.90 -2.15 -17.79
CA ALA A 136 -1.78 -0.73 -17.41
C ALA A 136 -0.82 -0.50 -16.23
N ILE A 137 -0.91 -1.32 -15.18
CA ILE A 137 -0.02 -1.22 -14.01
C ILE A 137 1.43 -1.49 -14.44
N LEU A 138 1.68 -2.58 -15.16
CA LEU A 138 3.02 -2.95 -15.61
C LEU A 138 3.63 -1.87 -16.50
N GLN A 139 2.85 -1.28 -17.40
CA GLN A 139 3.29 -0.14 -18.21
C GLN A 139 3.67 1.06 -17.34
N THR A 140 2.86 1.39 -16.33
CA THR A 140 3.13 2.51 -15.41
C THR A 140 4.44 2.31 -14.64
N VAL A 141 4.71 1.09 -14.20
CA VAL A 141 5.93 0.74 -13.47
C VAL A 141 7.10 0.32 -14.38
N ARG A 142 6.98 0.52 -15.70
CA ARG A 142 8.03 0.25 -16.70
C ARG A 142 8.50 -1.21 -16.72
N VAL A 143 7.60 -2.14 -16.46
CA VAL A 143 7.87 -3.58 -16.52
C VAL A 143 7.30 -4.15 -17.82
N SER A 144 8.14 -4.79 -18.61
CA SER A 144 7.74 -5.55 -19.80
C SER A 144 8.56 -6.83 -19.88
N LYS A 145 8.21 -7.69 -20.84
CA LYS A 145 8.98 -8.92 -21.10
C LYS A 145 10.35 -8.64 -21.75
N ASP A 146 10.49 -7.48 -22.36
CA ASP A 146 11.59 -7.13 -23.26
C ASP A 146 12.56 -6.11 -22.64
N ASN A 147 12.37 -5.75 -21.35
CA ASN A 147 13.25 -4.79 -20.68
C ASN A 147 13.70 -5.27 -19.30
N ASP A 148 14.82 -4.70 -18.83
CA ASP A 148 15.20 -4.71 -17.42
C ASP A 148 14.51 -3.54 -16.71
N PRO A 149 13.56 -3.78 -15.77
CA PRO A 149 12.88 -2.71 -15.08
C PRO A 149 13.80 -1.84 -14.23
N VAL A 150 14.87 -2.40 -13.69
CA VAL A 150 15.85 -1.66 -12.86
C VAL A 150 16.57 -0.63 -13.70
N GLU A 151 17.04 -1.03 -14.88
CA GLU A 151 17.71 -0.12 -15.81
C GLU A 151 16.73 0.94 -16.37
N ALA A 152 15.50 0.55 -16.67
CA ALA A 152 14.46 1.48 -17.10
C ALA A 152 14.17 2.56 -16.03
N TRP A 153 14.14 2.18 -14.75
CA TRP A 153 13.99 3.13 -13.64
C TRP A 153 15.21 3.99 -13.40
N LYS A 154 16.44 3.45 -13.53
CA LYS A 154 17.68 4.25 -13.47
C LYS A 154 17.67 5.36 -14.50
N ALA A 155 17.37 5.03 -15.76
CA ALA A 155 17.28 6.01 -16.85
C ALA A 155 16.19 7.06 -16.57
N HIS A 156 15.02 6.64 -16.10
CA HIS A 156 13.93 7.55 -15.74
C HIS A 156 14.34 8.50 -14.60
N ASN A 157 14.96 7.99 -13.54
CA ASN A 157 15.41 8.79 -12.40
C ASN A 157 16.49 9.80 -12.82
N ALA A 158 17.42 9.41 -13.71
CA ALA A 158 18.40 10.34 -14.25
C ALA A 158 17.74 11.49 -15.04
N SER A 159 16.71 11.19 -15.86
CA SER A 159 15.92 12.19 -16.54
C SER A 159 15.17 13.13 -15.59
N LEU A 160 14.57 12.58 -14.53
CA LEU A 160 13.90 13.38 -13.50
C LEU A 160 14.90 14.28 -12.76
N LYS A 161 16.07 13.76 -12.42
CA LYS A 161 17.15 14.51 -11.77
C LYS A 161 17.53 15.74 -12.58
N ALA A 162 17.79 15.56 -13.86
CA ALA A 162 18.12 16.69 -14.76
C ALA A 162 17.03 17.77 -14.83
N ARG A 163 15.75 17.36 -14.67
CA ARG A 163 14.62 18.31 -14.66
C ARG A 163 14.49 19.06 -13.34
N TYR A 164 14.56 18.38 -12.19
CA TYR A 164 14.42 19.06 -10.91
C TYR A 164 15.64 19.95 -10.62
N GLU A 165 16.83 19.61 -11.08
CA GLU A 165 18.00 20.49 -10.97
C GLU A 165 17.80 21.82 -11.72
N LYS A 166 17.21 21.76 -12.92
CA LYS A 166 16.83 22.98 -13.65
C LYS A 166 15.78 23.81 -12.90
N LEU A 167 14.76 23.16 -12.33
CA LEU A 167 13.73 23.85 -11.55
C LEU A 167 14.33 24.48 -10.27
N ASN A 168 15.18 23.76 -9.56
CA ASN A 168 15.83 24.27 -8.35
C ASN A 168 16.73 25.49 -8.65
N ALA A 169 17.36 25.52 -9.83
CA ALA A 169 18.15 26.67 -10.26
C ALA A 169 17.32 27.94 -10.56
N CYS A 170 16.00 27.79 -10.72
CA CYS A 170 15.10 28.94 -10.93
C CYS A 170 14.71 29.67 -9.64
N HIS A 171 15.02 29.12 -8.47
CA HIS A 171 14.77 29.74 -7.14
C HIS A 171 13.32 30.24 -6.96
N PHE A 172 12.32 29.37 -7.24
CA PHE A 172 10.92 29.67 -6.97
C PHE A 172 10.61 29.78 -5.48
#